data_99451d1886633e581b0375b532f502c6
#
_entry.id   99451d1886633e581b0375b532f502c6
#
_cell.length_a   1.000
_cell.length_b   1.000
_cell.length_c   1.000
_cell.angle_alpha   90.00
_cell.angle_beta   90.00
_cell.angle_gamma   90.00
#
_symmetry.space_group_name_H-M   'P 1'
#
loop_
_entity.id
_entity.type
_entity.pdbx_description
1 polymer ?
#
loop_
_entity_poly.entity_id
_entity_poly.type
_entity_poly.pdbx_seq_one_letter_code
_entity_poly.pdbx_strand_id
1 'polypeptide(L)'
;MSDYHSFDLFYYGLAFDNCAIMYVNLLFILLSLLPLWYNKHPKFQKIVFWVYFIPNIIAYATNFIDMAYYPFSKSRLTTASFAVIEHEKNIAKLIVPFLGDYWYLFLWFFFLIGLWIFLYKRVKVQPAPITSKKIYYSSSVLCFLGFGTLIMMAIRGGGFTSDTRPINMLDASRHVNISAQADAILNTPFCLIRS
;
A
#
# COMPACT_ATOMS: atom_id res chain seq x y z
N MET A 1 -29.86 16.09 -0.94
CA MET A 1 -28.41 15.97 -1.08
C MET A 1 -27.90 15.48 0.26
N SER A 2 -27.51 14.22 0.37
CA SER A 2 -26.93 13.73 1.62
C SER A 2 -25.50 14.28 1.70
N ASP A 3 -25.27 15.17 2.67
CA ASP A 3 -23.92 15.59 3.01
C ASP A 3 -23.22 14.37 3.57
N TYR A 4 -22.28 13.81 2.79
CA TYR A 4 -21.43 12.73 3.30
C TYR A 4 -20.58 13.30 4.43
N HIS A 5 -20.74 12.74 5.61
CA HIS A 5 -19.92 13.10 6.75
C HIS A 5 -18.47 12.63 6.50
N SER A 6 -17.50 13.36 7.04
CA SER A 6 -16.07 13.02 6.92
C SER A 6 -15.76 11.57 7.36
N PHE A 7 -16.57 11.01 8.23
CA PHE A 7 -16.48 9.63 8.68
C PHE A 7 -16.80 8.62 7.57
N ASP A 8 -17.79 8.91 6.71
CA ASP A 8 -18.16 8.02 5.60
C ASP A 8 -17.02 7.95 4.56
N LEU A 9 -16.40 9.11 4.27
CA LEU A 9 -15.24 9.17 3.37
C LEU A 9 -14.06 8.34 3.91
N PHE A 10 -13.81 8.43 5.21
CA PHE A 10 -12.78 7.62 5.86
C PHE A 10 -13.09 6.12 5.76
N TYR A 11 -14.33 5.73 6.03
CA TYR A 11 -14.76 4.33 5.95
C TYR A 11 -14.59 3.74 4.53
N TYR A 12 -15.03 4.48 3.51
CA TYR A 12 -14.85 4.06 2.12
C TYR A 12 -13.37 4.04 1.73
N GLY A 13 -12.57 4.99 2.21
CA GLY A 13 -11.13 5.04 1.98
C GLY A 13 -10.39 3.78 2.46
N LEU A 14 -10.84 3.17 3.56
CA LEU A 14 -10.23 1.94 4.10
C LEU A 14 -10.21 0.78 3.09
N ALA A 15 -11.22 0.66 2.21
CA ALA A 15 -11.26 -0.39 1.20
C ALA A 15 -10.12 -0.21 0.17
N PHE A 16 -9.87 1.02 -0.26
CA PHE A 16 -8.80 1.37 -1.19
C PHE A 16 -7.42 1.24 -0.55
N ASP A 17 -7.29 1.65 0.72
CA ASP A 17 -6.06 1.48 1.50
C ASP A 17 -5.71 0.01 1.69
N ASN A 18 -6.67 -0.82 2.10
CA ASN A 18 -6.48 -2.25 2.23
C ASN A 18 -6.08 -2.90 0.90
N CYS A 19 -6.72 -2.51 -0.19
CA CYS A 19 -6.40 -3.00 -1.53
C CYS A 19 -4.94 -2.67 -1.90
N ALA A 20 -4.52 -1.41 -1.73
CA ALA A 20 -3.14 -0.98 -1.99
C ALA A 20 -2.12 -1.75 -1.12
N ILE A 21 -2.39 -1.87 0.18
CA ILE A 21 -1.54 -2.61 1.12
C ILE A 21 -1.39 -4.07 0.68
N MET A 22 -2.48 -4.72 0.25
CA MET A 22 -2.43 -6.11 -0.21
C MET A 22 -1.61 -6.26 -1.49
N TYR A 23 -1.76 -5.35 -2.48
CA TYR A 23 -0.94 -5.38 -3.69
C TYR A 23 0.54 -5.17 -3.40
N VAL A 24 0.88 -4.14 -2.62
CA VAL A 24 2.27 -3.80 -2.28
C VAL A 24 2.95 -4.92 -1.49
N ASN A 25 2.20 -5.59 -0.62
CA ASN A 25 2.74 -6.63 0.26
C ASN A 25 2.47 -8.06 -0.22
N LEU A 26 1.90 -8.26 -1.40
CA LEU A 26 1.51 -9.57 -1.90
C LEU A 26 2.68 -10.57 -1.87
N LEU A 27 3.83 -10.19 -2.41
CA LEU A 27 5.01 -11.05 -2.45
C LEU A 27 5.55 -11.35 -1.05
N PHE A 28 5.58 -10.35 -0.17
CA PHE A 28 5.97 -10.52 1.23
C PHE A 28 5.07 -11.53 1.94
N ILE A 29 3.75 -11.40 1.78
CA ILE A 29 2.76 -12.28 2.41
C ILE A 29 2.92 -13.71 1.87
N LEU A 30 3.03 -13.87 0.56
CA LEU A 30 3.25 -15.18 -0.06
C LEU A 30 4.51 -15.85 0.47
N LEU A 31 5.65 -15.14 0.48
CA LEU A 31 6.92 -15.69 1.01
C LEU A 31 6.82 -16.04 2.50
N SER A 32 6.08 -15.27 3.28
CA SER A 32 5.92 -15.50 4.72
C SER A 32 5.01 -16.69 5.04
N LEU A 33 3.99 -16.93 4.20
CA LEU A 33 3.02 -18.00 4.38
C LEU A 33 3.50 -19.36 3.82
N LEU A 34 4.43 -19.36 2.87
CA LEU A 34 4.97 -20.59 2.32
C LEU A 34 5.64 -21.42 3.42
N PRO A 35 5.30 -22.73 3.56
CA PRO A 35 5.88 -23.63 4.55
C PRO A 35 7.30 -24.06 4.15
N LEU A 36 8.20 -23.07 4.00
CA LEU A 36 9.58 -23.33 3.62
C LEU A 36 10.40 -23.70 4.84
N TRP A 37 11.15 -24.78 4.73
CA TRP A 37 12.09 -25.19 5.78
C TRP A 37 13.12 -24.11 6.13
N TYR A 38 13.38 -23.20 5.18
CA TYR A 38 14.32 -22.08 5.30
C TYR A 38 13.77 -20.86 6.02
N ASN A 39 12.49 -20.82 6.42
CA ASN A 39 11.86 -19.65 7.04
C ASN A 39 12.60 -19.15 8.29
N LYS A 40 13.31 -20.05 8.98
CA LYS A 40 14.11 -19.74 10.17
C LYS A 40 15.54 -19.25 9.82
N HIS A 41 15.98 -19.38 8.55
CA HIS A 41 17.34 -19.06 8.18
C HIS A 41 17.54 -17.54 8.11
N PRO A 42 18.59 -16.98 8.77
CA PRO A 42 18.78 -15.53 8.83
C PRO A 42 18.94 -14.86 7.46
N LYS A 43 19.52 -15.55 6.47
CA LYS A 43 19.60 -15.04 5.09
C LYS A 43 18.22 -14.91 4.46
N PHE A 44 17.33 -15.89 4.67
CA PHE A 44 15.97 -15.83 4.17
C PHE A 44 15.19 -14.69 4.82
N GLN A 45 15.29 -14.53 6.14
CA GLN A 45 14.65 -13.43 6.87
C GLN A 45 15.14 -12.06 6.39
N LYS A 46 16.40 -11.94 6.00
CA LYS A 46 16.95 -10.73 5.40
C LYS A 46 16.33 -10.45 4.02
N ILE A 47 16.11 -11.48 3.20
CA ILE A 47 15.43 -11.33 1.90
C ILE A 47 13.98 -10.89 2.11
N VAL A 48 13.26 -11.56 3.01
CA VAL A 48 11.87 -11.22 3.36
C VAL A 48 11.75 -9.79 3.87
N PHE A 49 12.72 -9.35 4.69
CA PHE A 49 12.80 -7.95 5.13
C PHE A 49 12.87 -6.98 3.94
N TRP A 50 13.76 -7.21 2.98
CA TRP A 50 13.91 -6.32 1.85
C TRP A 50 12.72 -6.37 0.89
N VAL A 51 12.12 -7.55 0.70
CA VAL A 51 10.88 -7.72 -0.08
C VAL A 51 9.70 -6.98 0.54
N TYR A 52 9.67 -6.89 1.86
CA TYR A 52 8.69 -6.06 2.58
C TYR A 52 9.04 -4.57 2.48
N PHE A 53 10.29 -4.22 2.77
CA PHE A 53 10.68 -2.85 3.03
C PHE A 53 10.74 -1.99 1.76
N ILE A 54 11.32 -2.51 0.66
CA ILE A 54 11.51 -1.74 -0.58
C ILE A 54 10.17 -1.31 -1.20
N PRO A 55 9.20 -2.21 -1.48
CA PRO A 55 7.93 -1.80 -2.08
C PRO A 55 7.14 -0.83 -1.20
N ASN A 56 7.19 -1.04 0.11
CA ASN A 56 6.49 -0.16 1.05
C ASN A 56 7.14 1.24 1.15
N ILE A 57 8.48 1.36 1.10
CA ILE A 57 9.13 2.68 1.01
C ILE A 57 8.71 3.39 -0.27
N ILE A 58 8.69 2.69 -1.40
CA ILE A 58 8.27 3.28 -2.68
C ILE A 58 6.83 3.77 -2.58
N ALA A 59 5.90 2.92 -2.12
CA ALA A 59 4.50 3.28 -1.92
C ALA A 59 4.34 4.46 -0.95
N TYR A 60 5.15 4.51 0.10
CA TYR A 60 5.16 5.62 1.04
C TYR A 60 5.68 6.92 0.43
N ALA A 61 6.76 6.83 -0.35
CA ALA A 61 7.33 7.97 -1.08
C ALA A 61 6.32 8.57 -2.06
N THR A 62 5.54 7.75 -2.77
CA THR A 62 4.51 8.26 -3.69
C THR A 62 3.42 9.05 -2.99
N ASN A 63 3.02 8.69 -1.76
CA ASN A 63 2.08 9.48 -0.97
C ASN A 63 2.67 10.86 -0.61
N PHE A 64 3.96 10.94 -0.25
CA PHE A 64 4.62 12.22 0.05
C PHE A 64 4.78 13.10 -1.20
N ILE A 65 5.09 12.49 -2.34
CA ILE A 65 5.12 13.19 -3.63
C ILE A 65 3.74 13.76 -3.95
N ASP A 66 2.69 12.96 -3.76
CA ASP A 66 1.32 13.37 -4.04
C ASP A 66 0.85 14.52 -3.12
N MET A 67 1.23 14.50 -1.84
CA MET A 67 0.93 15.60 -0.91
C MET A 67 1.43 16.95 -1.43
N ALA A 68 2.53 16.96 -2.14
CA ALA A 68 3.10 18.16 -2.71
C ALA A 68 2.59 18.40 -4.15
N TYR A 69 2.21 17.36 -4.88
CA TYR A 69 1.67 17.45 -6.25
C TYR A 69 0.20 17.88 -6.29
N TYR A 70 -0.63 17.38 -5.38
CA TYR A 70 -2.07 17.58 -5.35
C TYR A 70 -2.51 19.07 -5.31
N PRO A 71 -1.85 19.98 -4.55
CA PRO A 71 -2.20 21.41 -4.55
C PRO A 71 -2.15 22.06 -5.95
N PHE A 72 -1.29 21.57 -6.83
CA PHE A 72 -1.12 22.07 -8.19
C PHE A 72 -2.04 21.38 -9.19
N SER A 73 -2.09 20.06 -9.17
CA SER A 73 -2.82 19.25 -10.16
C SER A 73 -4.31 19.19 -9.88
N LYS A 74 -4.73 19.34 -8.61
CA LYS A 74 -6.09 19.10 -8.12
C LYS A 74 -6.62 17.69 -8.45
N SER A 75 -5.69 16.75 -8.65
CA SER A 75 -5.97 15.33 -8.92
C SER A 75 -4.87 14.47 -8.31
N ARG A 76 -5.19 13.22 -7.99
CA ARG A 76 -4.23 12.25 -7.48
C ARG A 76 -3.17 11.90 -8.54
N LEU A 77 -1.97 11.61 -8.06
CA LEU A 77 -0.87 11.16 -8.91
C LEU A 77 -1.21 9.78 -9.51
N THR A 78 -1.15 9.68 -10.84
CA THR A 78 -1.39 8.47 -11.62
C THR A 78 -0.21 8.19 -12.55
N THR A 79 -0.18 7.04 -13.22
CA THR A 79 0.84 6.74 -14.22
C THR A 79 0.84 7.76 -15.37
N ALA A 80 -0.33 8.27 -15.76
CA ALA A 80 -0.45 9.34 -16.76
C ALA A 80 0.21 10.64 -16.31
N SER A 81 0.21 10.93 -15.01
CA SER A 81 0.88 12.11 -14.46
C SER A 81 2.39 12.06 -14.66
N PHE A 82 3.00 10.87 -14.54
CA PHE A 82 4.43 10.70 -14.83
C PHE A 82 4.77 10.94 -16.30
N ALA A 83 3.91 10.50 -17.23
CA ALA A 83 4.10 10.77 -18.65
C ALA A 83 4.08 12.28 -18.96
N VAL A 84 3.22 13.04 -18.31
CA VAL A 84 3.18 14.52 -18.44
C VAL A 84 4.48 15.13 -17.89
N ILE A 85 4.93 14.68 -16.73
CA ILE A 85 6.17 15.16 -16.09
C ILE A 85 7.39 14.84 -16.98
N GLU A 86 7.44 13.67 -17.61
CA GLU A 86 8.56 13.26 -18.48
C GLU A 86 8.72 14.17 -19.71
N HIS A 87 7.61 14.71 -20.23
CA HIS A 87 7.63 15.62 -21.38
C HIS A 87 7.99 17.08 -21.04
N GLU A 88 8.05 17.42 -19.75
CA GLU A 88 8.44 18.76 -19.28
C GLU A 88 9.95 18.98 -19.39
N LYS A 89 10.37 19.79 -20.36
CA LYS A 89 11.79 20.09 -20.63
C LYS A 89 12.54 20.79 -19.48
N ASN A 90 11.85 21.26 -18.46
CA ASN A 90 12.41 22.06 -17.35
C ASN A 90 12.17 21.45 -15.97
N ILE A 91 12.08 20.13 -15.86
CA ILE A 91 11.84 19.42 -14.59
C ILE A 91 12.78 19.88 -13.47
N ALA A 92 14.08 20.04 -13.76
CA ALA A 92 15.05 20.48 -12.76
C ALA A 92 14.73 21.87 -12.18
N LYS A 93 14.17 22.80 -12.99
CA LYS A 93 13.77 24.12 -12.52
C LYS A 93 12.51 24.09 -11.64
N LEU A 94 11.69 23.05 -11.77
CA LEU A 94 10.52 22.84 -10.93
C LEU A 94 10.87 22.11 -9.62
N ILE A 95 11.78 21.15 -9.68
CA ILE A 95 12.15 20.33 -8.52
C ILE A 95 12.89 21.16 -7.45
N VAL A 96 13.78 22.07 -7.84
CA VAL A 96 14.59 22.83 -6.87
C VAL A 96 13.75 23.74 -5.95
N PRO A 97 12.84 24.61 -6.47
CA PRO A 97 11.92 25.35 -5.60
C PRO A 97 11.02 24.44 -4.78
N PHE A 98 10.54 23.35 -5.39
CA PHE A 98 9.70 22.38 -4.75
C PHE A 98 10.36 21.71 -3.51
N LEU A 99 11.64 21.34 -3.62
CA LEU A 99 12.41 20.84 -2.48
C LEU A 99 12.55 21.89 -1.36
N GLY A 100 12.68 23.17 -1.74
CA GLY A 100 12.74 24.28 -0.79
C GLY A 100 11.42 24.52 -0.06
N ASP A 101 10.30 24.50 -0.78
CA ASP A 101 8.97 24.79 -0.23
C ASP A 101 8.43 23.65 0.64
N TYR A 102 8.77 22.40 0.28
CA TYR A 102 8.26 21.19 0.94
C TYR A 102 9.32 20.41 1.75
N TRP A 103 10.41 21.08 2.18
CA TRP A 103 11.50 20.45 2.94
C TRP A 103 11.03 19.69 4.18
N TYR A 104 9.97 20.17 4.85
CA TYR A 104 9.39 19.54 6.03
C TYR A 104 8.77 18.17 5.72
N LEU A 105 8.26 17.93 4.50
CA LEU A 105 7.76 16.62 4.09
C LEU A 105 8.89 15.59 4.02
N PHE A 106 10.08 16.01 3.57
CA PHE A 106 11.26 15.13 3.56
C PHE A 106 11.72 14.78 4.96
N LEU A 107 11.70 15.73 5.90
CA LEU A 107 12.01 15.44 7.31
C LEU A 107 11.03 14.44 7.90
N TRP A 108 9.73 14.61 7.67
CA TRP A 108 8.71 13.68 8.11
C TRP A 108 8.87 12.30 7.47
N PHE A 109 9.16 12.26 6.18
CA PHE A 109 9.38 11.00 5.46
C PHE A 109 10.54 10.21 6.08
N PHE A 110 11.71 10.82 6.25
CA PHE A 110 12.86 10.13 6.85
C PHE A 110 12.65 9.79 8.32
N PHE A 111 11.98 10.65 9.08
CA PHE A 111 11.62 10.35 10.46
C PHE A 111 10.73 9.10 10.56
N LEU A 112 9.70 9.02 9.75
CA LEU A 112 8.78 7.89 9.74
C LEU A 112 9.43 6.60 9.24
N ILE A 113 10.31 6.65 8.26
CA ILE A 113 11.11 5.50 7.84
C ILE A 113 12.02 5.04 8.99
N GLY A 114 12.70 5.95 9.65
CA GLY A 114 13.54 5.63 10.81
C GLY A 114 12.77 4.99 11.94
N LEU A 115 11.60 5.53 12.27
CA LEU A 115 10.67 4.97 13.25
C LEU A 115 10.20 3.57 12.84
N TRP A 116 9.86 3.37 11.58
CA TRP A 116 9.43 2.09 11.05
C TRP A 116 10.51 1.03 11.13
N ILE A 117 11.75 1.35 10.73
CA ILE A 117 12.90 0.44 10.88
C ILE A 117 13.12 0.10 12.35
N PHE A 118 13.03 1.10 13.24
CA PHE A 118 13.17 0.91 14.68
C PHE A 118 12.11 -0.05 15.21
N LEU A 119 10.84 0.16 14.87
CA LEU A 119 9.73 -0.70 15.29
C LEU A 119 9.89 -2.12 14.74
N TYR A 120 10.24 -2.26 13.46
CA TYR A 120 10.46 -3.57 12.83
C TYR A 120 11.57 -4.37 13.56
N LYS A 121 12.68 -3.73 13.91
CA LYS A 121 13.78 -4.38 14.66
C LYS A 121 13.39 -4.77 16.10
N ARG A 122 12.34 -4.18 16.63
CA ARG A 122 11.79 -4.55 17.95
C ARG A 122 10.96 -5.83 17.90
N VAL A 123 10.42 -6.18 16.75
CA VAL A 123 9.65 -7.41 16.57
C VAL A 123 10.60 -8.60 16.57
N LYS A 124 10.60 -9.37 17.65
CA LYS A 124 11.37 -10.62 17.76
C LYS A 124 10.48 -11.77 17.36
N VAL A 125 10.71 -12.31 16.17
CA VAL A 125 10.03 -13.53 15.73
C VAL A 125 10.69 -14.73 16.42
N GLN A 126 9.99 -15.36 17.34
CA GLN A 126 10.43 -16.62 17.95
C GLN A 126 9.88 -17.78 17.13
N PRO A 127 10.74 -18.71 16.65
CA PRO A 127 10.28 -19.88 15.93
C PRO A 127 9.50 -20.79 16.89
N ALA A 128 8.24 -21.07 16.56
CA ALA A 128 7.47 -22.07 17.29
C ALA A 128 8.14 -23.45 17.19
N PRO A 129 8.19 -24.22 18.28
CA PRO A 129 8.72 -25.59 18.24
C PRO A 129 7.86 -26.44 17.33
N ILE A 130 8.47 -27.09 16.33
CA ILE A 130 7.75 -28.00 15.44
C ILE A 130 7.66 -29.35 16.13
N THR A 131 6.51 -29.61 16.74
CA THR A 131 6.25 -30.89 17.44
C THR A 131 5.99 -32.03 16.45
N SER A 132 5.39 -31.75 15.29
CA SER A 132 5.10 -32.73 14.25
C SER A 132 5.14 -32.08 12.88
N LYS A 133 5.86 -32.70 11.93
CA LYS A 133 5.90 -32.25 10.53
C LYS A 133 4.52 -32.23 9.89
N LYS A 134 3.68 -33.22 10.17
CA LYS A 134 2.32 -33.28 9.62
C LYS A 134 1.47 -32.09 10.06
N ILE A 135 1.50 -31.76 11.36
CA ILE A 135 0.75 -30.62 11.91
C ILE A 135 1.28 -29.30 11.33
N TYR A 136 2.59 -29.16 11.19
CA TYR A 136 3.21 -27.98 10.61
C TYR A 136 2.75 -27.73 9.17
N TYR A 137 2.83 -28.73 8.28
CA TYR A 137 2.43 -28.56 6.88
C TYR A 137 0.91 -28.38 6.75
N SER A 138 0.11 -29.12 7.50
CA SER A 138 -1.34 -29.02 7.49
C SER A 138 -1.81 -27.62 7.96
N SER A 139 -1.27 -27.10 9.06
CA SER A 139 -1.58 -25.76 9.54
C SER A 139 -1.10 -24.68 8.57
N SER A 140 0.07 -24.84 7.95
CA SER A 140 0.59 -23.89 6.96
C SER A 140 -0.29 -23.81 5.71
N VAL A 141 -0.78 -24.94 5.20
CA VAL A 141 -1.72 -24.97 4.08
C VAL A 141 -3.03 -24.26 4.45
N LEU A 142 -3.55 -24.54 5.65
CA LEU A 142 -4.78 -23.91 6.13
C LEU A 142 -4.60 -22.38 6.25
N CYS A 143 -3.48 -21.93 6.82
CA CYS A 143 -3.14 -20.51 6.90
C CYS A 143 -3.00 -19.89 5.50
N PHE A 144 -2.32 -20.57 4.58
CA PHE A 144 -2.16 -20.08 3.20
C PHE A 144 -3.51 -19.88 2.50
N LEU A 145 -4.43 -20.87 2.63
CA LEU A 145 -5.77 -20.76 2.06
C LEU A 145 -6.59 -19.66 2.76
N GLY A 146 -6.53 -19.57 4.08
CA GLY A 146 -7.25 -18.56 4.86
C GLY A 146 -6.77 -17.14 4.55
N PHE A 147 -5.46 -16.89 4.58
CA PHE A 147 -4.92 -15.59 4.23
C PHE A 147 -5.06 -15.26 2.73
N GLY A 148 -4.95 -16.26 1.85
CA GLY A 148 -5.20 -16.09 0.42
C GLY A 148 -6.63 -15.61 0.15
N THR A 149 -7.63 -16.20 0.81
CA THR A 149 -9.01 -15.72 0.72
C THR A 149 -9.18 -14.29 1.25
N LEU A 150 -8.57 -13.96 2.38
CA LEU A 150 -8.62 -12.60 2.94
C LEU A 150 -7.99 -11.56 2.01
N ILE A 151 -6.85 -11.90 1.37
CA ILE A 151 -6.21 -11.03 0.37
C ILE A 151 -7.15 -10.81 -0.83
N MET A 152 -7.76 -11.90 -1.34
CA MET A 152 -8.73 -11.82 -2.43
C MET A 152 -9.92 -10.94 -2.07
N MET A 153 -10.46 -11.07 -0.85
CA MET A 153 -11.55 -10.20 -0.36
C MET A 153 -11.11 -8.74 -0.32
N ALA A 154 -9.94 -8.45 0.23
CA ALA A 154 -9.44 -7.08 0.34
C ALA A 154 -9.23 -6.43 -1.03
N ILE A 155 -8.66 -7.16 -2.01
CA ILE A 155 -8.48 -6.68 -3.39
C ILE A 155 -9.83 -6.42 -4.08
N ARG A 156 -10.86 -7.18 -3.74
CA ARG A 156 -12.22 -7.04 -4.30
C ARG A 156 -13.08 -6.02 -3.57
N GLY A 157 -12.56 -5.33 -2.56
CA GLY A 157 -13.33 -4.34 -1.81
C GLY A 157 -14.23 -4.92 -0.73
N GLY A 158 -13.91 -6.13 -0.23
CA GLY A 158 -14.56 -6.72 0.96
C GLY A 158 -15.64 -7.78 0.69
N GLY A 159 -15.91 -8.17 -0.57
CA GLY A 159 -16.96 -9.15 -0.88
C GLY A 159 -16.54 -10.24 -1.86
N PHE A 160 -17.34 -11.33 -1.90
CA PHE A 160 -17.26 -12.41 -2.89
C PHE A 160 -18.47 -12.49 -3.82
N THR A 161 -19.34 -11.48 -3.82
CA THR A 161 -20.50 -11.45 -4.70
C THR A 161 -20.08 -11.35 -6.17
N SER A 162 -20.94 -11.77 -7.09
CA SER A 162 -20.69 -11.66 -8.55
C SER A 162 -20.41 -10.22 -9.00
N ASP A 163 -20.95 -9.25 -8.28
CA ASP A 163 -20.82 -7.81 -8.59
C ASP A 163 -19.49 -7.24 -8.07
N THR A 164 -18.81 -7.91 -7.15
CA THR A 164 -17.51 -7.49 -6.62
C THR A 164 -16.39 -7.97 -7.54
N ARG A 165 -15.98 -7.11 -8.44
CA ARG A 165 -14.72 -7.19 -9.19
C ARG A 165 -13.61 -6.47 -8.39
N PRO A 166 -12.33 -6.68 -8.74
CA PRO A 166 -11.27 -5.86 -8.16
C PRO A 166 -11.62 -4.38 -8.29
N ILE A 167 -11.64 -3.68 -7.15
CA ILE A 167 -12.00 -2.25 -7.12
C ILE A 167 -11.08 -1.42 -8.01
N ASN A 168 -11.60 -0.39 -8.62
CA ASN A 168 -10.89 0.55 -9.47
C ASN A 168 -11.15 2.00 -9.04
N MET A 169 -10.45 2.96 -9.64
CA MET A 169 -10.57 4.37 -9.27
C MET A 169 -12.01 4.93 -9.47
N LEU A 170 -12.75 4.42 -10.47
CA LEU A 170 -14.12 4.86 -10.72
C LEU A 170 -15.08 4.42 -9.61
N ASP A 171 -14.74 3.38 -8.85
CA ASP A 171 -15.58 2.93 -7.74
C ASP A 171 -15.60 3.97 -6.60
N ALA A 172 -14.56 4.80 -6.45
CA ALA A 172 -14.55 5.90 -5.50
C ALA A 172 -15.63 6.94 -5.81
N SER A 173 -15.89 7.23 -7.10
CA SER A 173 -16.92 8.19 -7.50
C SER A 173 -18.36 7.72 -7.26
N ARG A 174 -18.57 6.40 -7.04
CA ARG A 174 -19.89 5.87 -6.70
C ARG A 174 -20.34 6.20 -5.29
N HIS A 175 -19.43 6.55 -4.42
CA HIS A 175 -19.67 6.82 -3.01
C HIS A 175 -19.71 8.30 -2.68
N VAL A 176 -19.53 9.18 -3.68
CA VAL A 176 -19.43 10.63 -3.48
C VAL A 176 -20.02 11.41 -4.65
N ASN A 177 -20.41 12.65 -4.40
CA ASN A 177 -21.02 13.51 -5.40
C ASN A 177 -20.04 14.52 -6.02
N ILE A 178 -18.87 14.70 -5.42
CA ILE A 178 -17.88 15.72 -5.79
C ILE A 178 -16.55 15.03 -6.05
N SER A 179 -15.88 15.39 -7.15
CA SER A 179 -14.59 14.82 -7.53
C SER A 179 -13.52 14.91 -6.43
N ALA A 180 -13.44 16.04 -5.71
CA ALA A 180 -12.51 16.21 -4.61
C ALA A 180 -12.73 15.23 -3.45
N GLN A 181 -13.98 14.78 -3.23
CA GLN A 181 -14.27 13.75 -2.24
C GLN A 181 -13.83 12.36 -2.73
N ALA A 182 -13.95 12.07 -4.03
CA ALA A 182 -13.43 10.84 -4.62
C ALA A 182 -11.90 10.77 -4.45
N ASP A 183 -11.21 11.88 -4.68
CA ASP A 183 -9.76 11.99 -4.44
C ASP A 183 -9.39 11.79 -2.97
N ALA A 184 -10.23 12.22 -2.03
CA ALA A 184 -9.98 12.01 -0.59
C ALA A 184 -10.10 10.53 -0.17
N ILE A 185 -10.95 9.75 -0.85
CA ILE A 185 -11.12 8.31 -0.63
C ILE A 185 -9.92 7.52 -1.19
N LEU A 186 -9.36 7.96 -2.33
CA LEU A 186 -8.27 7.29 -3.01
C LEU A 186 -6.92 7.56 -2.33
N ASN A 187 -6.05 6.56 -2.32
CA ASN A 187 -4.65 6.73 -1.98
C ASN A 187 -3.75 6.61 -3.22
N THR A 188 -2.59 7.25 -3.18
CA THR A 188 -1.68 7.35 -4.32
C THR A 188 -1.12 5.99 -4.78
N PRO A 189 -0.66 5.09 -3.90
CA PRO A 189 -0.24 3.75 -4.32
C PRO A 189 -1.33 2.99 -5.07
N PHE A 190 -2.58 3.09 -4.63
CA PHE A 190 -3.72 2.48 -5.33
C PHE A 190 -3.90 3.09 -6.72
N CYS A 191 -3.89 4.43 -6.81
CA CYS A 191 -4.02 5.12 -8.10
C CYS A 191 -2.93 4.69 -9.09
N LEU A 192 -1.68 4.56 -8.64
CA LEU A 192 -0.55 4.13 -9.47
C LEU A 192 -0.64 2.67 -9.92
N ILE A 193 -1.17 1.79 -9.07
CA ILE A 193 -1.33 0.36 -9.39
C ILE A 193 -2.50 0.15 -10.38
N ARG A 194 -3.52 1.00 -10.32
CA ARG A 194 -4.79 0.82 -11.04
C ARG A 194 -5.04 1.81 -12.18
N SER A 195 -4.10 2.73 -12.44
CA SER A 195 -4.14 3.69 -13.58
C SER A 195 -3.58 3.12 -14.87
#